data_1ee2cd091483bf8c1e68f0bc784b2028
#
_entry.id   1ee2cd091483bf8c1e68f0bc784b2028
#
_cell.length_a   1.000
_cell.length_b   1.000
_cell.length_c   1.000
_cell.angle_alpha   90.00
_cell.angle_beta   90.00
_cell.angle_gamma   90.00
#
_symmetry.space_group_name_H-M   'P 1'
#
loop_
_entity.id
_entity.type
_entity.pdbx_description
1 polymer ?
#
loop_
_entity_poly.entity_id
_entity_poly.type
_entity_poly.pdbx_seq_one_letter_code
_entity_poly.pdbx_strand_id
1 'polypeptide(L)'
;MEIKLTVNGVTRSDEVEPRLLLIHYLRETLDLRAANIGCDTTSCGACTVLLDGESVQSCPVLAVQANGRSVTTAEGLVAADGTMSVVQQAFRENHGLQCGFCTPGMVMASTSLLAENPHPTEQQVREGLEGNFCRCTGYHNIVRSVLAAADRLSEDSGQTEAEVLGVDEAIAAIPDAGVPGTGVTA
;
A
#
# COMPACT_ATOMS: atom_id res chain seq x y z
N MET A 1 1.91 23.61 10.56
CA MET A 1 1.23 22.78 11.59
C MET A 1 2.15 21.62 11.93
N GLU A 2 2.33 21.37 13.22
CA GLU A 2 3.05 20.17 13.65
C GLU A 2 2.20 18.93 13.42
N ILE A 3 2.79 17.89 12.83
CA ILE A 3 2.21 16.56 12.66
C ILE A 3 3.14 15.52 13.26
N LYS A 4 2.55 14.45 13.78
CA LYS A 4 3.30 13.30 14.29
C LYS A 4 2.63 12.04 13.73
N LEU A 5 3.38 11.25 12.95
CA LEU A 5 2.87 10.02 12.33
C LEU A 5 3.98 8.96 12.31
N THR A 6 3.62 7.71 12.12
CA THR A 6 4.58 6.64 11.91
C THR A 6 4.71 6.37 10.41
N VAL A 7 5.92 6.34 9.88
CA VAL A 7 6.17 6.00 8.46
C VAL A 7 7.16 4.87 8.39
N ASN A 8 6.77 3.74 7.82
CA ASN A 8 7.56 2.51 7.73
C ASN A 8 8.16 2.12 9.08
N GLY A 9 7.32 2.08 10.13
CA GLY A 9 7.73 1.74 11.50
C GLY A 9 8.48 2.84 12.26
N VAL A 10 8.82 3.97 11.63
CA VAL A 10 9.59 5.05 12.25
C VAL A 10 8.69 6.25 12.54
N THR A 11 8.59 6.62 13.83
CA THR A 11 7.85 7.82 14.23
C THR A 11 8.56 9.08 13.72
N ARG A 12 7.80 9.94 13.03
CA ARG A 12 8.23 11.24 12.51
C ARG A 12 7.45 12.36 13.18
N SER A 13 8.11 13.49 13.39
CA SER A 13 7.47 14.72 13.91
C SER A 13 8.02 15.90 13.11
N ASP A 14 7.17 16.50 12.30
CA ASP A 14 7.56 17.55 11.36
C ASP A 14 6.57 18.71 11.37
N GLU A 15 7.06 19.91 11.06
CA GLU A 15 6.20 21.06 10.80
C GLU A 15 5.90 21.15 9.31
N VAL A 16 4.60 21.09 8.95
CA VAL A 16 4.16 21.08 7.56
C VAL A 16 3.15 22.18 7.26
N GLU A 17 3.09 22.60 6.00
CA GLU A 17 2.00 23.45 5.54
C GLU A 17 0.67 22.68 5.58
N PRO A 18 -0.46 23.31 6.02
CA PRO A 18 -1.75 22.63 6.14
C PRO A 18 -2.28 22.00 4.86
N ARG A 19 -1.88 22.54 3.69
CA ARG A 19 -2.27 22.06 2.37
C ARG A 19 -1.30 21.08 1.72
N LEU A 20 -0.21 20.70 2.41
CA LEU A 20 0.77 19.75 1.90
C LEU A 20 0.10 18.38 1.70
N LEU A 21 0.19 17.83 0.48
CA LEU A 21 -0.32 16.50 0.17
C LEU A 21 0.59 15.43 0.74
N LEU A 22 0.02 14.32 1.20
CA LEU A 22 0.76 13.20 1.77
C LEU A 22 1.82 12.67 0.80
N ILE A 23 1.51 12.58 -0.49
CA ILE A 23 2.46 12.15 -1.52
C ILE A 23 3.71 13.05 -1.58
N HIS A 24 3.55 14.38 -1.48
CA HIS A 24 4.67 15.31 -1.46
C HIS A 24 5.46 15.23 -0.16
N TYR A 25 4.78 15.08 0.99
CA TYR A 25 5.45 14.86 2.26
C TYR A 25 6.34 13.61 2.21
N LEU A 26 5.82 12.48 1.71
CA LEU A 26 6.59 11.24 1.59
C LEU A 26 7.80 11.41 0.66
N ARG A 27 7.61 12.02 -0.52
CA ARG A 27 8.64 12.09 -1.56
C ARG A 27 9.68 13.19 -1.34
N GLU A 28 9.26 14.36 -0.85
CA GLU A 28 10.07 15.58 -0.82
C GLU A 28 10.63 15.86 0.57
N THR A 29 9.87 15.52 1.64
CA THR A 29 10.33 15.71 3.02
C THR A 29 11.06 14.47 3.54
N LEU A 30 10.51 13.27 3.30
CA LEU A 30 11.08 12.01 3.81
C LEU A 30 11.97 11.28 2.81
N ASP A 31 12.07 11.75 1.56
CA ASP A 31 12.81 11.12 0.45
C ASP A 31 12.39 9.67 0.13
N LEU A 32 11.13 9.29 0.47
CA LEU A 32 10.52 8.02 0.15
C LEU A 32 9.87 8.11 -1.23
N ARG A 33 10.52 7.60 -2.25
CA ARG A 33 10.17 7.86 -3.66
C ARG A 33 9.43 6.74 -4.37
N ALA A 34 9.18 5.60 -3.73
CA ALA A 34 8.46 4.48 -4.36
C ALA A 34 7.04 4.87 -4.76
N ALA A 35 6.30 5.60 -3.92
CA ALA A 35 5.00 6.11 -4.31
C ALA A 35 5.16 7.15 -5.44
N ASN A 36 4.71 6.81 -6.66
CA ASN A 36 4.89 7.64 -7.85
C ASN A 36 3.70 8.58 -8.10
N ILE A 37 3.96 9.73 -8.73
CA ILE A 37 2.93 10.67 -9.18
C ILE A 37 2.71 10.44 -10.68
N GLY A 38 1.64 9.72 -11.05
CA GLY A 38 1.34 9.37 -12.43
C GLY A 38 0.18 10.16 -13.04
N CYS A 39 -0.56 10.91 -12.24
CA CYS A 39 -1.66 11.79 -12.69
C CYS A 39 -1.88 12.94 -11.70
N ASP A 40 -2.77 13.86 -12.08
CA ASP A 40 -3.28 14.96 -11.26
C ASP A 40 -4.79 14.84 -10.96
N THR A 41 -5.39 13.70 -11.32
CA THR A 41 -6.84 13.45 -11.28
C THR A 41 -7.25 12.34 -10.29
N THR A 42 -6.32 11.86 -9.47
CA THR A 42 -6.58 10.78 -8.50
C THR A 42 -7.14 9.51 -9.17
N SER A 43 -6.63 9.17 -10.36
CA SER A 43 -7.19 8.08 -11.17
C SER A 43 -6.23 6.91 -11.40
N CYS A 44 -4.90 7.12 -11.25
CA CYS A 44 -3.93 6.14 -11.74
C CYS A 44 -3.45 5.13 -10.70
N GLY A 45 -3.59 5.39 -9.40
CA GLY A 45 -3.17 4.52 -8.32
C GLY A 45 -1.65 4.35 -8.14
N ALA A 46 -0.81 5.05 -8.93
CA ALA A 46 0.65 4.93 -8.79
C ALA A 46 1.18 5.45 -7.44
N CYS A 47 0.40 6.26 -6.74
CA CYS A 47 0.69 6.83 -5.43
C CYS A 47 0.09 6.03 -4.26
N THR A 48 -0.40 4.82 -4.49
CA THR A 48 -1.00 3.98 -3.44
C THR A 48 0.01 3.66 -2.35
N VAL A 49 -0.40 3.84 -1.10
CA VAL A 49 0.31 3.49 0.14
C VAL A 49 -0.67 2.78 1.06
N LEU A 50 -0.22 2.19 2.17
CA LEU A 50 -1.13 1.78 3.24
C LEU A 50 -1.22 2.90 4.26
N LEU A 51 -2.42 3.21 4.70
CA LEU A 51 -2.72 4.13 5.78
C LEU A 51 -3.51 3.36 6.85
N ASP A 52 -2.87 3.06 7.97
CA ASP A 52 -3.37 2.13 8.99
C ASP A 52 -3.75 0.74 8.44
N GLY A 53 -2.95 0.23 7.51
CA GLY A 53 -3.14 -1.08 6.86
C GLY A 53 -4.00 -1.07 5.60
N GLU A 54 -4.80 -0.04 5.38
CA GLU A 54 -5.70 0.06 4.22
C GLU A 54 -5.06 0.76 3.03
N SER A 55 -5.31 0.26 1.81
CA SER A 55 -4.76 0.87 0.59
C SER A 55 -5.45 2.20 0.28
N VAL A 56 -4.69 3.28 0.24
CA VAL A 56 -5.18 4.61 -0.12
C VAL A 56 -4.26 5.27 -1.16
N GLN A 57 -4.84 6.09 -2.01
CA GLN A 57 -4.06 6.96 -2.88
C GLN A 57 -3.58 8.17 -2.08
N SER A 58 -2.27 8.37 -1.95
CA SER A 58 -1.71 9.44 -1.12
C SER A 58 -1.80 10.84 -1.76
N CYS A 59 -2.13 10.94 -3.06
CA CYS A 59 -2.23 12.22 -3.75
C CYS A 59 -3.46 13.08 -3.37
N PRO A 60 -4.63 12.56 -2.95
CA PRO A 60 -5.74 13.38 -2.46
C PRO A 60 -5.70 13.61 -0.94
N VAL A 61 -4.82 12.92 -0.21
CA VAL A 61 -4.73 13.00 1.25
C VAL A 61 -3.80 14.15 1.63
N LEU A 62 -4.23 15.01 2.58
CA LEU A 62 -3.36 16.00 3.17
C LEU A 62 -2.45 15.36 4.23
N ALA A 63 -1.19 15.77 4.33
CA ALA A 63 -0.26 15.27 5.34
C ALA A 63 -0.81 15.43 6.76
N VAL A 64 -1.53 16.50 7.03
CA VAL A 64 -2.19 16.76 8.33
C VAL A 64 -3.29 15.75 8.66
N GLN A 65 -3.90 15.09 7.67
CA GLN A 65 -4.91 14.04 7.89
C GLN A 65 -4.28 12.71 8.31
N ALA A 66 -2.98 12.52 8.04
CA ALA A 66 -2.22 11.37 8.49
C ALA A 66 -1.63 11.55 9.90
N ASN A 67 -1.90 12.69 10.57
CA ASN A 67 -1.44 12.93 11.94
C ASN A 67 -1.99 11.86 12.91
N GLY A 68 -1.12 11.24 13.69
CA GLY A 68 -1.45 10.15 14.61
C GLY A 68 -1.61 8.77 13.96
N ARG A 69 -1.45 8.66 12.65
CA ARG A 69 -1.68 7.42 11.88
C ARG A 69 -0.36 6.76 11.45
N SER A 70 -0.47 5.54 10.96
CA SER A 70 0.65 4.78 10.38
C SER A 70 0.56 4.77 8.85
N VAL A 71 1.68 5.07 8.20
CA VAL A 71 1.81 5.04 6.73
C VAL A 71 2.87 4.01 6.37
N THR A 72 2.53 3.05 5.51
CA THR A 72 3.50 2.12 4.94
C THR A 72 3.62 2.37 3.43
N THR A 73 4.85 2.54 2.95
CA THR A 73 5.16 2.64 1.53
C THR A 73 5.83 1.35 1.04
N ALA A 74 6.00 1.19 -0.27
CA ALA A 74 6.63 -0.03 -0.80
C ALA A 74 8.08 -0.23 -0.31
N GLU A 75 8.78 0.82 0.10
CA GLU A 75 10.08 0.72 0.77
C GLU A 75 9.97 0.04 2.15
N GLY A 76 8.85 0.28 2.86
CA GLY A 76 8.60 -0.30 4.17
C GLY A 76 8.23 -1.78 4.16
N LEU A 77 7.95 -2.35 2.99
CA LEU A 77 7.71 -3.80 2.84
C LEU A 77 9.01 -4.61 2.71
N VAL A 78 10.16 -3.94 2.62
CA VAL A 78 11.47 -4.60 2.56
C VAL A 78 11.98 -4.75 3.99
N ALA A 79 12.35 -5.98 4.37
CA ALA A 79 12.92 -6.25 5.69
C ALA A 79 14.28 -5.55 5.89
N ALA A 80 14.70 -5.41 7.14
CA ALA A 80 15.95 -4.71 7.49
C ALA A 80 17.23 -5.33 6.87
N ASP A 81 17.18 -6.61 6.52
CA ASP A 81 18.26 -7.34 5.84
C ASP A 81 18.23 -7.18 4.31
N GLY A 82 17.26 -6.44 3.77
CA GLY A 82 17.05 -6.24 2.34
C GLY A 82 16.18 -7.31 1.67
N THR A 83 15.60 -8.24 2.44
CA THR A 83 14.69 -9.26 1.90
C THR A 83 13.37 -8.61 1.46
N MET A 84 12.95 -8.89 0.23
CA MET A 84 11.67 -8.43 -0.30
C MET A 84 10.51 -9.16 0.35
N SER A 85 9.38 -8.49 0.53
CA SER A 85 8.14 -9.16 0.94
C SER A 85 7.70 -10.21 -0.10
N VAL A 86 6.85 -11.15 0.32
CA VAL A 86 6.32 -12.22 -0.55
C VAL A 86 5.66 -11.64 -1.80
N VAL A 87 4.89 -10.55 -1.66
CA VAL A 87 4.24 -9.87 -2.79
C VAL A 87 5.28 -9.29 -3.76
N GLN A 88 6.30 -8.59 -3.24
CA GLN A 88 7.38 -8.03 -4.08
C GLN A 88 8.15 -9.12 -4.83
N GLN A 89 8.47 -10.23 -4.17
CA GLN A 89 9.13 -11.39 -4.79
C GLN A 89 8.26 -12.00 -5.89
N ALA A 90 6.97 -12.22 -5.63
CA ALA A 90 6.04 -12.76 -6.61
C ALA A 90 5.92 -11.87 -7.85
N PHE A 91 5.88 -10.54 -7.69
CA PHE A 91 5.90 -9.61 -8.84
C PHE A 91 7.19 -9.72 -9.66
N ARG A 92 8.35 -9.86 -9.02
CA ARG A 92 9.64 -10.04 -9.69
C ARG A 92 9.69 -11.35 -10.48
N GLU A 93 9.29 -12.46 -9.86
CA GLU A 93 9.45 -13.80 -10.42
C GLU A 93 8.42 -14.13 -11.51
N ASN A 94 7.20 -13.59 -11.39
CA ASN A 94 6.14 -13.78 -12.37
C ASN A 94 6.10 -12.67 -13.44
N HIS A 95 7.13 -11.82 -13.51
CA HIS A 95 7.21 -10.71 -14.46
C HIS A 95 5.98 -9.78 -14.38
N GLY A 96 5.49 -9.48 -13.18
CA GLY A 96 4.36 -8.58 -12.91
C GLY A 96 4.64 -7.11 -13.23
N LEU A 97 5.79 -6.81 -13.83
CA LEU A 97 6.22 -5.46 -14.17
C LEU A 97 6.95 -5.41 -15.51
N GLN A 98 6.94 -4.25 -16.17
CA GLN A 98 7.79 -3.93 -17.32
C GLN A 98 8.56 -2.64 -17.04
N CYS A 99 7.96 -1.45 -17.22
CA CYS A 99 8.66 -0.20 -16.94
C CYS A 99 8.85 0.07 -15.44
N GLY A 100 8.08 -0.58 -14.56
CA GLY A 100 8.19 -0.47 -13.10
C GLY A 100 7.44 0.71 -12.48
N PHE A 101 6.89 1.65 -13.27
CA PHE A 101 6.30 2.89 -12.74
C PHE A 101 5.06 2.64 -11.86
N CYS A 102 4.16 1.76 -12.26
CA CYS A 102 2.97 1.41 -11.47
C CYS A 102 3.26 0.38 -10.37
N THR A 103 4.41 -0.29 -10.41
CA THR A 103 4.69 -1.46 -9.57
C THR A 103 4.59 -1.19 -8.08
N PRO A 104 5.13 -0.10 -7.51
CA PRO A 104 4.97 0.15 -6.08
C PRO A 104 3.50 0.25 -5.67
N GLY A 105 2.69 1.02 -6.41
CA GLY A 105 1.26 1.14 -6.12
C GLY A 105 0.50 -0.18 -6.28
N MET A 106 0.83 -0.99 -7.29
CA MET A 106 0.27 -2.32 -7.48
C MET A 106 0.62 -3.26 -6.32
N VAL A 107 1.87 -3.24 -5.85
CA VAL A 107 2.32 -4.03 -4.70
C VAL A 107 1.56 -3.64 -3.44
N MET A 108 1.40 -2.33 -3.17
CA MET A 108 0.67 -1.85 -2.00
C MET A 108 -0.81 -2.27 -2.04
N ALA A 109 -1.48 -2.09 -3.18
CA ALA A 109 -2.87 -2.52 -3.36
C ALA A 109 -3.02 -4.05 -3.21
N SER A 110 -2.07 -4.83 -3.76
CA SER A 110 -2.06 -6.28 -3.63
C SER A 110 -1.82 -6.73 -2.18
N THR A 111 -0.97 -6.04 -1.43
CA THR A 111 -0.72 -6.32 -0.02
C THR A 111 -1.98 -6.12 0.81
N SER A 112 -2.70 -5.01 0.62
CA SER A 112 -3.98 -4.75 1.28
C SER A 112 -5.04 -5.81 0.90
N LEU A 113 -5.16 -6.12 -0.39
CA LEU A 113 -6.11 -7.13 -0.89
C LEU A 113 -5.87 -8.51 -0.23
N LEU A 114 -4.60 -8.93 -0.14
CA LEU A 114 -4.25 -10.24 0.43
C LEU A 114 -4.40 -10.28 1.95
N ALA A 115 -4.27 -9.14 2.63
CA ALA A 115 -4.60 -9.03 4.06
C ALA A 115 -6.11 -9.18 4.33
N GLU A 116 -6.96 -8.64 3.45
CA GLU A 116 -8.41 -8.77 3.55
C GLU A 116 -8.92 -10.14 3.06
N ASN A 117 -8.33 -10.66 2.00
CA ASN A 117 -8.71 -11.92 1.35
C ASN A 117 -7.46 -12.73 0.98
N PRO A 118 -7.01 -13.65 1.87
CA PRO A 118 -5.79 -14.45 1.65
C PRO A 118 -5.88 -15.43 0.47
N HIS A 119 -7.09 -15.77 0.02
CA HIS A 119 -7.32 -16.73 -1.06
C HIS A 119 -8.22 -16.14 -2.16
N PRO A 120 -7.78 -15.06 -2.85
CA PRO A 120 -8.61 -14.42 -3.84
C PRO A 120 -8.71 -15.25 -5.13
N THR A 121 -9.87 -15.21 -5.75
CA THR A 121 -10.03 -15.69 -7.13
C THR A 121 -9.38 -14.70 -8.10
N GLU A 122 -9.09 -15.14 -9.33
CA GLU A 122 -8.57 -14.26 -10.38
C GLU A 122 -9.46 -13.02 -10.59
N GLN A 123 -10.78 -13.20 -10.55
CA GLN A 123 -11.73 -12.11 -10.69
C GLN A 123 -11.62 -11.11 -9.53
N GLN A 124 -11.54 -11.57 -8.29
CA GLN A 124 -11.37 -10.72 -7.11
C GLN A 124 -10.04 -9.95 -7.15
N VAL A 125 -8.97 -10.56 -7.65
CA VAL A 125 -7.70 -9.84 -7.87
C VAL A 125 -7.88 -8.72 -8.90
N ARG A 126 -8.58 -8.98 -10.01
CA ARG A 126 -8.85 -7.96 -11.03
C ARG A 126 -9.67 -6.80 -10.48
N GLU A 127 -10.72 -7.09 -9.73
CA GLU A 127 -11.58 -6.10 -9.08
C GLU A 127 -10.80 -5.30 -8.03
N GLY A 128 -10.00 -5.94 -7.18
CA GLY A 128 -9.19 -5.28 -6.16
C GLY A 128 -8.08 -4.38 -6.72
N LEU A 129 -7.68 -4.58 -7.98
CA LEU A 129 -6.67 -3.75 -8.65
C LEU A 129 -7.24 -2.71 -9.62
N GLU A 130 -8.55 -2.56 -9.73
CA GLU A 130 -9.20 -1.59 -10.66
C GLU A 130 -8.75 -0.14 -10.42
N GLY A 131 -8.40 0.22 -9.20
CA GLY A 131 -7.87 1.54 -8.82
C GLY A 131 -6.42 1.81 -9.27
N ASN A 132 -5.72 0.81 -9.84
CA ASN A 132 -4.31 0.88 -10.18
C ASN A 132 -4.06 0.67 -11.68
N PHE A 133 -3.53 1.68 -12.35
CA PHE A 133 -3.37 1.68 -13.80
C PHE A 133 -2.00 1.19 -14.24
N CYS A 134 -1.96 0.20 -15.14
CA CYS A 134 -0.74 -0.25 -15.81
C CYS A 134 -0.87 -0.15 -17.33
N ARG A 135 0.03 0.58 -18.00
CA ARG A 135 0.01 0.77 -19.45
C ARG A 135 0.81 -0.30 -20.21
N CYS A 136 1.63 -1.08 -19.52
CA CYS A 136 2.62 -1.94 -20.16
C CYS A 136 2.20 -3.40 -20.24
N THR A 137 1.71 -3.98 -19.14
CA THR A 137 1.63 -5.45 -18.94
C THR A 137 0.34 -6.09 -19.45
N GLY A 138 -0.72 -5.32 -19.69
CA GLY A 138 -2.06 -5.87 -19.94
C GLY A 138 -2.64 -6.61 -18.73
N TYR A 139 -2.05 -6.41 -17.54
CA TYR A 139 -2.46 -6.96 -16.22
C TYR A 139 -2.28 -8.47 -16.03
N HIS A 140 -2.15 -9.27 -17.06
CA HIS A 140 -2.11 -10.74 -16.95
C HIS A 140 -1.04 -11.21 -15.95
N ASN A 141 0.20 -10.76 -16.11
CA ASN A 141 1.28 -11.16 -15.21
C ASN A 141 1.16 -10.51 -13.82
N ILE A 142 0.54 -9.33 -13.70
CA ILE A 142 0.23 -8.72 -12.40
C ILE A 142 -0.72 -9.63 -11.62
N VAL A 143 -1.84 -10.03 -12.23
CA VAL A 143 -2.80 -10.95 -11.62
C VAL A 143 -2.15 -12.27 -11.21
N ARG A 144 -1.33 -12.86 -12.10
CA ARG A 144 -0.56 -14.07 -11.76
C ARG A 144 0.39 -13.88 -10.58
N SER A 145 1.02 -12.70 -10.48
CA SER A 145 1.91 -12.39 -9.36
C SER A 145 1.15 -12.35 -8.04
N VAL A 146 -0.05 -11.75 -8.02
CA VAL A 146 -0.87 -11.70 -6.81
C VAL A 146 -1.34 -13.10 -6.40
N LEU A 147 -1.80 -13.91 -7.35
CA LEU A 147 -2.20 -15.29 -7.06
C LEU A 147 -1.03 -16.12 -6.55
N ALA A 148 0.16 -16.00 -7.16
CA ALA A 148 1.37 -16.67 -6.69
C ALA A 148 1.82 -16.20 -5.30
N ALA A 149 1.58 -14.94 -4.94
CA ALA A 149 1.81 -14.44 -3.58
C ALA A 149 0.82 -15.07 -2.60
N ALA A 150 -0.47 -15.15 -2.96
CA ALA A 150 -1.51 -15.79 -2.14
C ALA A 150 -1.17 -17.26 -1.84
N ASP A 151 -0.74 -18.03 -2.87
CA ASP A 151 -0.34 -19.42 -2.70
C ASP A 151 0.81 -19.58 -1.69
N ARG A 152 1.83 -18.71 -1.76
CA ARG A 152 2.99 -18.74 -0.84
C ARG A 152 2.60 -18.37 0.60
N LEU A 153 1.74 -17.35 0.75
CA LEU A 153 1.24 -16.94 2.07
C LEU A 153 0.49 -18.08 2.76
N SER A 154 -0.24 -18.90 1.99
CA SER A 154 -0.96 -20.07 2.51
C SER A 154 -0.05 -21.24 2.90
N GLU A 155 1.10 -21.39 2.23
CA GLU A 155 2.09 -22.44 2.54
C GLU A 155 2.90 -22.10 3.80
N ASP A 156 3.12 -20.82 4.08
CA ASP A 156 3.93 -20.29 5.20
C ASP A 156 3.12 -20.10 6.49
N SER A 157 2.03 -20.82 6.67
CA SER A 157 1.04 -20.71 7.77
C SER A 157 1.58 -20.82 9.22
N GLY A 158 2.88 -20.66 9.44
CA GLY A 158 3.55 -20.60 10.75
C GLY A 158 4.01 -19.20 11.16
N GLN A 159 3.93 -18.19 10.27
CA GLN A 159 4.26 -16.79 10.56
C GLN A 159 2.99 -15.95 10.67
N THR A 160 3.02 -14.84 11.41
CA THR A 160 1.87 -13.95 11.47
C THR A 160 1.64 -13.29 10.11
N GLU A 161 0.37 -13.06 9.73
CA GLU A 161 0.02 -12.40 8.45
C GLU A 161 0.74 -11.05 8.29
N ALA A 162 0.94 -10.31 9.39
CA ALA A 162 1.67 -9.05 9.41
C ALA A 162 3.16 -9.21 9.05
N GLU A 163 3.85 -10.24 9.60
CA GLU A 163 5.26 -10.51 9.29
C GLU A 163 5.44 -10.94 7.84
N VAL A 164 4.53 -11.76 7.33
CA VAL A 164 4.62 -12.30 5.96
C VAL A 164 4.34 -11.21 4.91
N LEU A 165 3.43 -10.29 5.21
CA LEU A 165 3.10 -9.16 4.34
C LEU A 165 4.09 -8.00 4.47
N GLY A 166 4.96 -7.99 5.51
CA GLY A 166 5.90 -6.91 5.77
C GLY A 166 5.22 -5.65 6.33
N VAL A 167 4.06 -5.82 7.00
CA VAL A 167 3.37 -4.72 7.69
C VAL A 167 3.60 -4.85 9.19
N ASP A 168 3.88 -3.73 9.87
CA ASP A 168 4.15 -3.75 11.32
C ASP A 168 2.98 -4.29 12.11
N GLU A 169 3.25 -5.16 13.13
CA GLU A 169 2.25 -5.68 14.07
C GLU A 169 1.43 -4.57 14.77
N ALA A 170 1.99 -3.37 14.88
CA ALA A 170 1.29 -2.20 15.40
C ALA A 170 0.06 -1.79 14.58
N ILE A 171 -0.01 -2.19 13.29
CA ILE A 171 -1.13 -1.91 12.40
C ILE A 171 -2.26 -2.93 12.63
N ALA A 172 -1.91 -4.19 12.85
CA ALA A 172 -2.88 -5.25 13.13
C ALA A 172 -3.61 -5.09 14.49
N ALA A 173 -3.11 -4.25 15.39
CA ALA A 173 -3.64 -4.00 16.72
C ALA A 173 -4.53 -2.75 16.83
N ILE A 174 -4.85 -2.05 15.73
CA ILE A 174 -5.73 -0.88 15.78
C ILE A 174 -7.18 -1.37 15.94
N PRO A 175 -7.84 -1.09 17.11
CA PRO A 175 -9.23 -1.46 17.24
C PRO A 175 -10.05 -0.67 16.22
N ASP A 176 -10.99 -1.37 15.60
CA ASP A 176 -11.96 -0.86 14.64
C ASP A 176 -12.55 0.49 15.10
N ALA A 177 -11.95 1.58 14.62
CA ALA A 177 -12.46 2.93 14.86
C ALA A 177 -13.68 3.09 13.96
N GLY A 178 -14.82 2.64 14.47
CA GLY A 178 -16.10 2.66 13.81
C GLY A 178 -16.29 3.94 13.00
N VAL A 179 -16.41 3.80 11.69
CA VAL A 179 -16.79 4.87 10.78
C VAL A 179 -18.11 5.45 11.29
N PRO A 180 -18.18 6.74 11.66
CA PRO A 180 -19.46 7.33 12.04
C PRO A 180 -20.40 7.23 10.86
N GLY A 181 -21.46 6.43 11.02
CA GLY A 181 -22.42 6.13 9.98
C GLY A 181 -22.95 7.38 9.30
N THR A 182 -22.78 7.47 7.99
CA THR A 182 -23.49 8.42 7.14
C THR A 182 -24.96 8.01 7.13
N GLY A 183 -25.73 8.52 8.10
CA GLY A 183 -27.18 8.44 8.07
C GLY A 183 -27.73 9.27 6.91
N VAL A 184 -27.81 8.67 5.74
CA VAL A 184 -28.65 9.18 4.66
C VAL A 184 -30.01 8.50 4.83
N THR A 185 -30.92 9.19 5.47
CA THR A 185 -32.36 8.86 5.39
C THR A 185 -32.91 9.41 4.11
N ALA A 186 -33.60 8.56 3.36
CA ALA A 186 -34.32 8.86 2.13
C ALA A 186 -35.43 9.91 2.31
#